data_8514cbb1915fdd06fa71d677f0b75a63
#
_entry.id   8514cbb1915fdd06fa71d677f0b75a63
#
_cell.length_a   1.000
_cell.length_b   1.000
_cell.length_c   1.000
_cell.angle_alpha   90.00
_cell.angle_beta   90.00
_cell.angle_gamma   90.00
#
_symmetry.space_group_name_H-M   'P 1'
#
loop_
_entity.id
_entity.type
_entity.pdbx_description
1 polymer ?
#
loop_
_entity_poly.entity_id
_entity_poly.type
_entity_poly.pdbx_seq_one_letter_code
_entity_poly.pdbx_strand_id
1 'polypeptide(L)'
;ENIQRIAKTGVTFLLEGSRPGKNIALRADIDALPILEKNEIDYKSKYDGIMHACGHDVHTSCLIGVAKILSQLKSEFKGSVKFIFQPGEEKTPGGASLLIKEGILENPIPKTILGQHVMPFIEVGKVGFRPGKYMASSDEIYLTIEGKGGHAAMPEKLVDPVIITSHILIALQQIVSRKSSPKIPSVLSFGNISGKG
;
A
#
# COMPACT_ATOMS: atom_id res chain seq x y z
N GLU A 1 -25.96 -6.96 10.58
CA GLU A 1 -24.66 -6.30 10.69
C GLU A 1 -24.62 -5.18 9.68
N ASN A 2 -24.40 -3.93 10.13
CA ASN A 2 -24.38 -2.77 9.26
C ASN A 2 -23.04 -2.68 8.53
N ILE A 3 -22.99 -3.16 7.31
CA ILE A 3 -21.85 -2.94 6.41
C ILE A 3 -21.91 -1.49 5.93
N GLN A 4 -20.85 -0.74 6.16
CA GLN A 4 -20.74 0.67 5.78
C GLN A 4 -19.67 0.86 4.72
N ARG A 5 -19.93 1.74 3.75
CA ARG A 5 -18.93 2.23 2.83
C ARG A 5 -18.21 3.43 3.44
N ILE A 6 -16.91 3.48 3.27
CA ILE A 6 -16.02 4.51 3.83
C ILE A 6 -14.89 4.78 2.84
N ALA A 7 -14.36 6.01 2.81
CA ALA A 7 -13.31 6.41 1.87
C ALA A 7 -13.63 6.00 0.41
N LYS A 8 -14.85 6.29 -0.05
CA LYS A 8 -15.41 6.00 -1.38
C LYS A 8 -15.62 4.50 -1.66
N THR A 9 -14.57 3.70 -1.65
CA THR A 9 -14.59 2.27 -2.05
C THR A 9 -14.23 1.31 -0.91
N GLY A 10 -13.81 1.82 0.22
CA GLY A 10 -13.55 1.03 1.43
C GLY A 10 -14.84 0.50 2.04
N VAL A 11 -14.70 -0.55 2.83
CA VAL A 11 -15.81 -1.21 3.52
C VAL A 11 -15.42 -1.45 4.97
N THR A 12 -16.35 -1.22 5.87
CA THR A 12 -16.18 -1.53 7.29
C THR A 12 -17.46 -2.07 7.90
N PHE A 13 -17.31 -2.89 8.92
CA PHE A 13 -18.41 -3.33 9.77
C PHE A 13 -17.90 -3.75 11.15
N LEU A 14 -18.78 -3.77 12.12
CA LEU A 14 -18.53 -4.21 13.48
C LEU A 14 -19.20 -5.56 13.72
N LEU A 15 -18.44 -6.53 14.21
CA LEU A 15 -18.94 -7.80 14.70
C LEU A 15 -18.88 -7.78 16.22
N GLU A 16 -20.05 -7.81 16.86
CA GLU A 16 -20.17 -7.85 18.31
C GLU A 16 -20.21 -9.27 18.83
N GLY A 17 -19.44 -9.54 19.87
CA GLY A 17 -19.46 -10.80 20.61
C GLY A 17 -20.64 -10.88 21.58
N SER A 18 -20.67 -11.95 22.37
CA SER A 18 -21.79 -12.28 23.29
C SER A 18 -21.93 -11.35 24.50
N ARG A 19 -20.89 -10.64 24.87
CA ARG A 19 -20.81 -9.77 26.07
C ARG A 19 -19.92 -8.56 25.83
N PRO A 20 -20.13 -7.46 26.55
CA PRO A 20 -19.23 -6.31 26.49
C PRO A 20 -17.77 -6.68 26.77
N GLY A 21 -16.84 -6.02 26.09
CA GLY A 21 -15.41 -6.26 26.20
C GLY A 21 -14.59 -5.27 25.38
N LYS A 22 -13.34 -5.62 25.13
CA LYS A 22 -12.44 -4.79 24.33
C LYS A 22 -12.81 -4.86 22.85
N ASN A 23 -12.58 -3.78 22.14
CA ASN A 23 -12.66 -3.73 20.71
C ASN A 23 -11.26 -3.90 20.09
N ILE A 24 -11.14 -4.71 19.05
CA ILE A 24 -9.97 -4.82 18.19
C ILE A 24 -10.38 -4.49 16.76
N ALA A 25 -9.42 -4.11 15.93
CA ALA A 25 -9.63 -3.94 14.50
C ALA A 25 -8.75 -4.91 13.71
N LEU A 26 -9.32 -5.44 12.63
CA LEU A 26 -8.63 -6.25 11.64
C LEU A 26 -8.66 -5.52 10.30
N ARG A 27 -7.52 -5.38 9.64
CA ARG A 27 -7.37 -4.61 8.41
C ARG A 27 -6.81 -5.45 7.28
N ALA A 28 -7.41 -5.32 6.11
CA ALA A 28 -6.83 -5.71 4.83
C ALA A 28 -6.94 -4.55 3.84
N ASP A 29 -5.93 -4.36 3.02
CA ASP A 29 -6.00 -3.54 1.81
C ASP A 29 -6.76 -4.27 0.71
N ILE A 30 -7.38 -3.51 -0.22
CA ILE A 30 -8.24 -4.08 -1.26
C ILE A 30 -7.95 -3.56 -2.66
N ASP A 31 -7.00 -2.65 -2.81
CA ASP A 31 -6.69 -2.03 -4.09
C ASP A 31 -5.77 -2.90 -4.96
N ALA A 32 -5.91 -2.73 -6.27
CA ALA A 32 -5.08 -3.35 -7.29
C ALA A 32 -4.19 -2.29 -7.95
N LEU A 33 -3.17 -2.76 -8.65
CA LEU A 33 -2.18 -1.95 -9.36
C LEU A 33 -2.50 -1.86 -10.85
N PRO A 34 -2.14 -0.74 -11.53
CA PRO A 34 -2.30 -0.57 -12.97
C PRO A 34 -1.22 -1.36 -13.74
N ILE A 35 -1.24 -2.68 -13.63
CA ILE A 35 -0.28 -3.61 -14.22
C ILE A 35 -1.04 -4.64 -15.05
N LEU A 36 -0.55 -4.93 -16.25
CA LEU A 36 -1.09 -6.01 -17.07
C LEU A 36 -0.65 -7.36 -16.51
N GLU A 37 -1.60 -8.16 -16.05
CA GLU A 37 -1.32 -9.50 -15.55
C GLU A 37 -0.97 -10.45 -16.70
N LYS A 38 0.21 -11.07 -16.59
CA LYS A 38 0.72 -12.05 -17.56
C LYS A 38 0.66 -13.49 -17.06
N ASN A 39 0.10 -13.71 -15.86
CA ASN A 39 -0.07 -15.05 -15.32
C ASN A 39 -1.15 -15.82 -16.10
N GLU A 40 -0.92 -17.11 -16.32
CA GLU A 40 -1.88 -18.03 -16.94
C GLU A 40 -2.49 -18.93 -15.86
N ILE A 41 -3.38 -18.35 -15.05
CA ILE A 41 -4.07 -19.02 -13.94
C ILE A 41 -5.57 -18.74 -14.00
N ASP A 42 -6.39 -19.64 -13.49
CA ASP A 42 -7.85 -19.58 -13.60
C ASP A 42 -8.48 -18.37 -12.89
N TYR A 43 -7.79 -17.82 -11.89
CA TYR A 43 -8.25 -16.69 -11.08
C TYR A 43 -7.49 -15.38 -11.38
N LYS A 44 -6.83 -15.27 -12.54
CA LYS A 44 -6.22 -14.01 -12.97
C LYS A 44 -7.24 -12.89 -13.11
N SER A 45 -6.75 -11.66 -13.13
CA SER A 45 -7.58 -10.47 -13.35
C SER A 45 -8.44 -10.61 -14.61
N LYS A 46 -9.69 -10.19 -14.49
CA LYS A 46 -10.64 -10.09 -15.63
C LYS A 46 -10.58 -8.72 -16.30
N TYR A 47 -9.78 -7.79 -15.78
CA TYR A 47 -9.65 -6.43 -16.27
C TYR A 47 -8.24 -6.22 -16.80
N ASP A 48 -8.12 -5.97 -18.08
CA ASP A 48 -6.84 -5.69 -18.71
C ASP A 48 -6.19 -4.44 -18.09
N GLY A 49 -4.89 -4.55 -17.83
CA GLY A 49 -4.12 -3.47 -17.23
C GLY A 49 -4.33 -3.25 -15.72
N ILE A 50 -5.02 -4.16 -15.05
CA ILE A 50 -5.22 -4.11 -13.59
C ILE A 50 -4.90 -5.48 -13.00
N MET A 51 -4.04 -5.51 -11.97
CA MET A 51 -3.59 -6.75 -11.34
C MET A 51 -3.38 -6.55 -9.84
N HIS A 52 -3.68 -7.57 -9.03
CA HIS A 52 -3.23 -7.66 -7.66
C HIS A 52 -1.76 -8.14 -7.61
N ALA A 53 -0.81 -7.23 -7.90
CA ALA A 53 0.61 -7.54 -7.90
C ALA A 53 1.27 -7.46 -6.51
N CYS A 54 0.55 -6.96 -5.49
CA CYS A 54 1.04 -6.84 -4.11
C CYS A 54 0.34 -7.82 -3.12
N GLY A 55 -0.53 -8.71 -3.61
CA GLY A 55 -1.18 -9.73 -2.78
C GLY A 55 -2.38 -9.24 -1.96
N HIS A 56 -2.95 -8.08 -2.28
CA HIS A 56 -4.11 -7.53 -1.56
C HIS A 56 -5.38 -8.38 -1.74
N ASP A 57 -5.48 -9.15 -2.80
CA ASP A 57 -6.51 -10.19 -3.01
C ASP A 57 -6.43 -11.30 -1.96
N VAL A 58 -5.21 -11.74 -1.62
CA VAL A 58 -4.98 -12.71 -0.54
C VAL A 58 -5.34 -12.10 0.82
N HIS A 59 -4.92 -10.85 1.08
CA HIS A 59 -5.24 -10.17 2.34
C HIS A 59 -6.76 -10.03 2.50
N THR A 60 -7.45 -9.59 1.46
CA THR A 60 -8.91 -9.47 1.41
C THR A 60 -9.60 -10.81 1.67
N SER A 61 -9.16 -11.85 0.97
CA SER A 61 -9.73 -13.21 1.11
C SER A 61 -9.54 -13.76 2.52
N CYS A 62 -8.36 -13.58 3.11
CA CYS A 62 -8.09 -13.96 4.49
C CYS A 62 -9.01 -13.22 5.47
N LEU A 63 -9.18 -11.90 5.32
CA LEU A 63 -10.02 -11.12 6.21
C LEU A 63 -11.51 -11.51 6.09
N ILE A 64 -11.99 -11.82 4.89
CA ILE A 64 -13.34 -12.37 4.67
C ILE A 64 -13.48 -13.72 5.36
N GLY A 65 -12.49 -14.60 5.23
CA GLY A 65 -12.46 -15.89 5.91
C GLY A 65 -12.55 -15.75 7.43
N VAL A 66 -11.75 -14.84 8.01
CA VAL A 66 -11.79 -14.53 9.45
C VAL A 66 -13.16 -13.98 9.86
N ALA A 67 -13.74 -13.08 9.07
CA ALA A 67 -15.08 -12.54 9.34
C ALA A 67 -16.14 -13.65 9.38
N LYS A 68 -16.08 -14.59 8.44
CA LYS A 68 -16.98 -15.74 8.37
C LYS A 68 -16.84 -16.65 9.60
N ILE A 69 -15.60 -16.98 9.98
CA ILE A 69 -15.33 -17.81 11.14
C ILE A 69 -15.79 -17.14 12.44
N LEU A 70 -15.40 -15.88 12.66
CA LEU A 70 -15.77 -15.17 13.88
C LEU A 70 -17.27 -14.89 13.96
N SER A 71 -17.97 -14.74 12.85
CA SER A 71 -19.43 -14.62 12.87
C SER A 71 -20.14 -15.88 13.36
N GLN A 72 -19.57 -17.05 13.13
CA GLN A 72 -20.06 -18.33 13.66
C GLN A 72 -19.74 -18.52 15.14
N LEU A 73 -18.68 -17.89 15.61
CA LEU A 73 -18.16 -17.98 16.98
C LEU A 73 -18.58 -16.78 17.86
N LYS A 74 -19.62 -16.05 17.50
CA LYS A 74 -20.08 -14.84 18.26
C LYS A 74 -20.33 -15.11 19.74
N SER A 75 -20.85 -16.29 20.06
CA SER A 75 -21.11 -16.72 21.47
C SER A 75 -19.84 -16.97 22.25
N GLU A 76 -18.71 -17.22 21.60
CA GLU A 76 -17.46 -17.68 22.23
C GLU A 76 -16.56 -16.51 22.68
N PHE A 77 -16.76 -15.29 22.18
CA PHE A 77 -15.91 -14.17 22.56
C PHE A 77 -16.66 -12.98 23.15
N LYS A 78 -15.91 -12.13 23.87
CA LYS A 78 -16.37 -10.86 24.46
C LYS A 78 -15.80 -9.69 23.69
N GLY A 79 -16.52 -8.56 23.70
CA GLY A 79 -16.12 -7.35 23.01
C GLY A 79 -16.53 -7.38 21.55
N SER A 80 -15.79 -6.67 20.71
CA SER A 80 -16.14 -6.53 19.31
C SER A 80 -14.90 -6.53 18.41
N VAL A 81 -15.11 -6.91 17.15
CA VAL A 81 -14.10 -6.89 16.11
C VAL A 81 -14.57 -5.95 14.99
N LYS A 82 -13.80 -4.89 14.76
CA LYS A 82 -14.01 -3.98 13.63
C LYS A 82 -13.23 -4.48 12.43
N PHE A 83 -13.92 -4.80 11.34
CA PHE A 83 -13.33 -5.20 10.07
C PHE A 83 -13.15 -3.98 9.19
N ILE A 84 -11.95 -3.82 8.62
CA ILE A 84 -11.56 -2.67 7.80
C ILE A 84 -10.98 -3.18 6.49
N PHE A 85 -11.71 -2.95 5.40
CA PHE A 85 -11.25 -3.20 4.04
C PHE A 85 -10.83 -1.87 3.45
N GLN A 86 -9.53 -1.61 3.47
CA GLN A 86 -8.93 -0.32 3.14
C GLN A 86 -8.68 -0.18 1.65
N PRO A 87 -9.19 0.87 0.98
CA PRO A 87 -8.83 1.18 -0.40
C PRO A 87 -7.53 1.98 -0.46
N GLY A 88 -6.89 2.04 -1.65
CA GLY A 88 -5.84 3.00 -1.97
C GLY A 88 -4.61 2.93 -1.08
N GLU A 89 -4.10 1.76 -0.78
CA GLU A 89 -2.84 1.59 -0.06
C GLU A 89 -1.65 2.04 -0.92
N GLU A 90 -1.71 1.69 -2.21
CA GLU A 90 -0.66 1.89 -3.21
C GLU A 90 -0.57 3.33 -3.76
N LYS A 91 -1.42 4.24 -3.31
CA LYS A 91 -1.49 5.60 -3.86
C LYS A 91 -1.55 6.68 -2.78
N THR A 92 -0.61 7.60 -2.82
CA THR A 92 -0.60 8.79 -1.95
C THR A 92 -1.89 9.62 -2.11
N PRO A 93 -2.49 10.14 -1.02
CA PRO A 93 -2.02 10.18 0.38
C PRO A 93 -2.27 8.90 1.19
N GLY A 94 -2.72 7.82 0.56
CA GLY A 94 -3.05 6.55 1.18
C GLY A 94 -4.47 6.47 1.74
N GLY A 95 -5.14 5.35 1.45
CA GLY A 95 -6.51 5.13 1.92
C GLY A 95 -6.64 5.10 3.43
N ALA A 96 -5.59 4.72 4.16
CA ALA A 96 -5.59 4.75 5.62
C ALA A 96 -5.81 6.17 6.18
N SER A 97 -5.16 7.19 5.59
CA SER A 97 -5.34 8.58 6.01
C SER A 97 -6.77 9.08 5.77
N LEU A 98 -7.38 8.65 4.66
CA LEU A 98 -8.78 8.96 4.35
C LEU A 98 -9.74 8.29 5.34
N LEU A 99 -9.51 7.01 5.64
CA LEU A 99 -10.30 6.27 6.63
C LEU A 99 -10.23 6.91 8.02
N ILE A 100 -9.04 7.32 8.45
CA ILE A 100 -8.84 8.00 9.74
C ILE A 100 -9.58 9.33 9.75
N LYS A 101 -9.51 10.12 8.69
CA LYS A 101 -10.23 11.39 8.56
C LYS A 101 -11.76 11.21 8.63
N GLU A 102 -12.27 10.08 8.18
CA GLU A 102 -13.68 9.72 8.24
C GLU A 102 -14.07 8.98 9.53
N GLY A 103 -13.18 8.92 10.53
CA GLY A 103 -13.47 8.41 11.86
C GLY A 103 -13.42 6.88 12.00
N ILE A 104 -12.73 6.14 11.13
CA ILE A 104 -12.67 4.67 11.19
C ILE A 104 -12.16 4.15 12.55
N LEU A 105 -11.31 4.91 13.23
CA LEU A 105 -10.76 4.55 14.53
C LEU A 105 -11.65 5.01 15.72
N GLU A 106 -12.81 5.56 15.44
CA GLU A 106 -13.79 5.99 16.42
C GLU A 106 -14.94 4.97 16.50
N ASN A 107 -15.72 5.05 17.55
CA ASN A 107 -17.02 4.38 17.77
C ASN A 107 -17.15 2.93 17.26
N PRO A 108 -16.54 1.96 17.92
CA PRO A 108 -15.70 2.02 19.10
C PRO A 108 -14.22 2.19 18.75
N ILE A 109 -13.44 2.81 19.63
CA ILE A 109 -11.99 2.95 19.49
C ILE A 109 -11.34 1.56 19.65
N PRO A 110 -10.59 1.06 18.66
CA PRO A 110 -9.92 -0.22 18.78
C PRO A 110 -8.71 -0.13 19.73
N LYS A 111 -8.60 -1.08 20.66
CA LYS A 111 -7.41 -1.18 21.52
C LYS A 111 -6.17 -1.62 20.76
N THR A 112 -6.36 -2.38 19.70
CA THR A 112 -5.29 -2.93 18.85
C THR A 112 -5.81 -3.06 17.43
N ILE A 113 -4.95 -2.79 16.46
CA ILE A 113 -5.21 -3.05 15.05
C ILE A 113 -4.21 -4.08 14.57
N LEU A 114 -4.70 -5.10 13.88
CA LEU A 114 -3.91 -6.13 13.24
C LEU A 114 -4.08 -6.04 11.72
N GLY A 115 -2.97 -6.03 11.02
CA GLY A 115 -2.88 -6.17 9.57
C GLY A 115 -1.83 -7.21 9.23
N GLN A 116 -2.00 -7.88 8.11
CA GLN A 116 -1.02 -8.84 7.60
C GLN A 116 -0.59 -8.42 6.19
N HIS A 117 0.59 -8.86 5.79
CA HIS A 117 1.05 -8.78 4.41
C HIS A 117 1.67 -10.11 4.00
N VAL A 118 1.32 -10.62 2.83
CA VAL A 118 1.95 -11.82 2.27
C VAL A 118 3.36 -11.49 1.79
N MET A 119 4.28 -12.41 2.04
CA MET A 119 5.69 -12.25 1.64
C MET A 119 6.15 -13.48 0.87
N PRO A 120 6.59 -13.35 -0.40
CA PRO A 120 6.94 -14.49 -1.25
C PRO A 120 8.06 -15.38 -0.71
N PHE A 121 8.92 -14.83 0.16
CA PHE A 121 10.04 -15.53 0.77
C PHE A 121 9.72 -16.20 2.12
N ILE A 122 8.48 -16.06 2.62
CA ILE A 122 8.00 -16.76 3.82
C ILE A 122 7.18 -17.96 3.38
N GLU A 123 7.56 -19.16 3.84
CA GLU A 123 6.85 -20.39 3.51
C GLU A 123 5.41 -20.38 4.02
N VAL A 124 4.51 -21.01 3.26
CA VAL A 124 3.10 -21.16 3.64
C VAL A 124 2.99 -21.81 5.03
N GLY A 125 2.12 -21.27 5.86
CA GLY A 125 1.92 -21.72 7.24
C GLY A 125 2.87 -21.07 8.25
N LYS A 126 3.82 -20.26 7.81
CA LYS A 126 4.69 -19.48 8.69
C LYS A 126 4.24 -18.04 8.77
N VAL A 127 4.44 -17.40 9.93
CA VAL A 127 4.15 -16.01 10.19
C VAL A 127 5.39 -15.33 10.79
N GLY A 128 5.79 -14.19 10.25
CA GLY A 128 6.90 -13.39 10.75
C GLY A 128 6.40 -12.22 11.60
N PHE A 129 7.05 -12.01 12.75
CA PHE A 129 6.81 -10.87 13.63
C PHE A 129 8.13 -10.15 13.93
N ARG A 130 8.05 -8.85 14.10
CA ARG A 130 9.17 -8.02 14.53
C ARG A 130 8.69 -6.98 15.54
N PRO A 131 9.33 -6.85 16.71
CA PRO A 131 9.01 -5.78 17.65
C PRO A 131 9.55 -4.43 17.17
N GLY A 132 8.87 -3.35 17.57
CA GLY A 132 9.27 -1.98 17.27
C GLY A 132 8.87 -1.54 15.86
N LYS A 133 9.68 -0.70 15.23
CA LYS A 133 9.44 -0.20 13.87
C LYS A 133 9.50 -1.34 12.86
N TYR A 134 8.41 -1.59 12.18
CA TYR A 134 8.28 -2.69 11.23
C TYR A 134 8.51 -2.26 9.79
N MET A 135 7.92 -1.15 9.38
CA MET A 135 8.01 -0.59 8.03
C MET A 135 8.71 0.76 8.03
N ALA A 136 9.36 1.10 6.93
CA ALA A 136 9.85 2.45 6.66
C ALA A 136 8.71 3.34 6.14
N SER A 137 8.90 4.66 6.25
CA SER A 137 8.07 5.62 5.50
C SER A 137 8.43 5.60 4.03
N SER A 138 7.49 5.98 3.18
CA SER A 138 7.68 6.13 1.74
C SER A 138 7.24 7.53 1.33
N ASP A 139 7.99 8.13 0.41
CA ASP A 139 7.69 9.42 -0.20
C ASP A 139 7.78 9.28 -1.72
N GLU A 140 6.85 9.90 -2.45
CA GLU A 140 6.89 10.02 -3.90
C GLU A 140 7.38 11.42 -4.27
N ILE A 141 8.40 11.49 -5.14
CA ILE A 141 9.00 12.75 -5.58
C ILE A 141 8.87 12.85 -7.10
N TYR A 142 8.27 13.92 -7.55
CA TYR A 142 8.12 14.24 -8.97
C TYR A 142 9.06 15.39 -9.33
N LEU A 143 9.95 15.14 -10.30
CA LEU A 143 10.90 16.13 -10.81
C LEU A 143 10.55 16.46 -12.26
N THR A 144 10.44 17.76 -12.56
CA THR A 144 10.33 18.27 -13.92
C THR A 144 11.62 19.01 -14.26
N ILE A 145 12.27 18.60 -15.34
CA ILE A 145 13.46 19.25 -15.86
C ILE A 145 13.09 19.92 -17.18
N GLU A 146 13.17 21.25 -17.19
CA GLU A 146 12.92 22.07 -18.36
C GLU A 146 14.22 22.42 -19.04
N GLY A 147 14.31 22.15 -20.32
CA GLY A 147 15.45 22.48 -21.17
C GLY A 147 15.15 23.62 -22.15
N LYS A 148 16.08 23.84 -23.04
CA LYS A 148 15.90 24.77 -24.18
C LYS A 148 16.09 24.01 -25.48
N GLY A 149 15.02 23.91 -26.26
CA GLY A 149 15.04 23.25 -27.58
C GLY A 149 15.89 24.00 -28.61
N GLY A 150 16.34 23.26 -29.63
CA GLY A 150 17.13 23.81 -30.73
C GLY A 150 17.48 22.74 -31.77
N HIS A 151 18.30 23.09 -32.74
CA HIS A 151 18.76 22.15 -33.75
C HIS A 151 19.78 21.19 -33.15
N ALA A 152 19.57 19.87 -33.28
CA ALA A 152 20.41 18.84 -32.66
C ALA A 152 21.90 18.92 -33.04
N ALA A 153 22.23 19.45 -34.25
CA ALA A 153 23.61 19.67 -34.69
C ALA A 153 24.26 20.94 -34.13
N MET A 154 23.54 21.69 -33.30
CA MET A 154 24.03 22.92 -32.64
C MET A 154 23.86 22.84 -31.13
N PRO A 155 24.54 21.88 -30.45
CA PRO A 155 24.34 21.59 -29.04
C PRO A 155 24.69 22.80 -28.14
N GLU A 156 25.57 23.68 -28.60
CA GLU A 156 25.94 24.91 -27.89
C GLU A 156 24.82 25.97 -27.78
N LYS A 157 23.71 25.80 -28.54
CA LYS A 157 22.55 26.70 -28.54
C LYS A 157 21.36 26.18 -27.78
N LEU A 158 21.43 24.96 -27.27
CA LEU A 158 20.34 24.32 -26.56
C LEU A 158 20.73 23.95 -25.10
N VAL A 159 19.75 23.56 -24.32
CA VAL A 159 19.93 22.98 -23.02
C VAL A 159 19.23 21.63 -23.02
N ASP A 160 20.01 20.55 -23.09
CA ASP A 160 19.49 19.20 -23.25
C ASP A 160 18.96 18.67 -21.90
N PRO A 161 17.64 18.52 -21.72
CA PRO A 161 17.07 18.02 -20.47
C PRO A 161 17.33 16.51 -20.26
N VAL A 162 17.58 15.76 -21.31
CA VAL A 162 17.87 14.31 -21.22
C VAL A 162 19.23 14.09 -20.57
N ILE A 163 20.26 14.82 -21.02
CA ILE A 163 21.61 14.74 -20.41
C ILE A 163 21.57 15.22 -18.96
N ILE A 164 20.90 16.35 -18.69
CA ILE A 164 20.75 16.86 -17.31
C ILE A 164 20.06 15.82 -16.42
N THR A 165 18.96 15.22 -16.87
CA THR A 165 18.24 14.20 -16.15
C THR A 165 19.15 12.99 -15.83
N SER A 166 19.92 12.55 -16.82
CA SER A 166 20.86 11.44 -16.63
C SER A 166 21.87 11.71 -15.51
N HIS A 167 22.43 12.90 -15.47
CA HIS A 167 23.33 13.32 -14.38
C HIS A 167 22.63 13.40 -13.03
N ILE A 168 21.41 13.92 -12.96
CA ILE A 168 20.61 13.99 -11.74
C ILE A 168 20.34 12.58 -11.19
N LEU A 169 19.93 11.63 -12.03
CA LEU A 169 19.66 10.25 -11.60
C LEU A 169 20.89 9.58 -10.96
N ILE A 170 22.04 9.73 -11.60
CA ILE A 170 23.31 9.18 -11.08
C ILE A 170 23.69 9.88 -9.76
N ALA A 171 23.61 11.22 -9.71
CA ALA A 171 23.96 11.99 -8.52
C ALA A 171 23.06 11.68 -7.33
N LEU A 172 21.76 11.49 -7.54
CA LEU A 172 20.80 11.17 -6.48
C LEU A 172 21.09 9.84 -5.79
N GLN A 173 21.70 8.86 -6.45
CA GLN A 173 22.13 7.61 -5.80
C GLN A 173 23.13 7.84 -4.68
N GLN A 174 23.85 8.97 -4.68
CA GLN A 174 24.78 9.33 -3.60
C GLN A 174 24.05 9.64 -2.28
N ILE A 175 22.76 9.96 -2.32
CA ILE A 175 21.97 10.15 -1.09
C ILE A 175 22.03 8.86 -0.25
N VAL A 176 21.75 7.72 -0.86
CA VAL A 176 21.82 6.43 -0.18
C VAL A 176 23.23 6.04 0.16
N SER A 177 24.17 6.15 -0.79
CA SER A 177 25.53 5.64 -0.61
C SER A 177 26.45 6.55 0.23
N ARG A 178 26.18 7.85 0.34
CA ARG A 178 27.07 8.84 0.95
C ARG A 178 26.42 9.75 2.00
N LYS A 179 25.10 9.89 2.01
CA LYS A 179 24.39 10.80 2.93
C LYS A 179 23.56 10.07 3.98
N SER A 180 23.00 8.91 3.63
CA SER A 180 22.26 8.09 4.60
C SER A 180 23.22 7.36 5.53
N SER A 181 22.81 7.25 6.80
CA SER A 181 23.57 6.44 7.77
C SER A 181 23.49 4.95 7.38
N PRO A 182 24.60 4.20 7.38
CA PRO A 182 24.58 2.78 7.09
C PRO A 182 23.81 1.94 8.12
N LYS A 183 23.46 2.53 9.27
CA LYS A 183 22.64 1.89 10.31
C LYS A 183 21.12 2.09 10.08
N ILE A 184 20.73 2.93 9.13
CA ILE A 184 19.33 3.25 8.84
C ILE A 184 19.07 2.81 7.39
N PRO A 185 18.28 1.75 7.17
CA PRO A 185 17.92 1.32 5.81
C PRO A 185 17.25 2.46 5.06
N SER A 186 17.78 2.79 3.89
CA SER A 186 17.26 3.82 3.00
C SER A 186 17.30 3.30 1.58
N VAL A 187 16.23 3.55 0.82
CA VAL A 187 16.12 3.14 -0.58
C VAL A 187 15.71 4.36 -1.40
N LEU A 188 16.33 4.53 -2.56
CA LEU A 188 15.94 5.49 -3.56
C LEU A 188 15.82 4.77 -4.90
N SER A 189 14.62 4.72 -5.45
CA SER A 189 14.31 4.07 -6.72
C SER A 189 13.65 5.06 -7.68
N PHE A 190 13.91 4.90 -8.98
CA PHE A 190 13.27 5.66 -10.03
C PHE A 190 12.25 4.77 -10.72
N GLY A 191 10.96 5.06 -10.50
CA GLY A 191 9.86 4.26 -11.04
C GLY A 191 9.49 4.61 -12.49
N ASN A 192 9.70 5.86 -12.90
CA ASN A 192 9.35 6.31 -14.23
C ASN A 192 10.24 7.46 -14.69
N ILE A 193 10.58 7.46 -15.96
CA ILE A 193 11.21 8.58 -16.68
C ILE A 193 10.44 8.77 -17.98
N SER A 194 9.99 9.99 -18.24
CA SER A 194 9.39 10.35 -19.51
C SER A 194 9.96 11.68 -20.00
N GLY A 195 10.25 11.80 -21.27
CA GLY A 195 10.75 13.02 -21.87
C GLY A 195 10.20 13.18 -23.29
N LYS A 196 10.02 14.43 -23.69
CA LYS A 196 9.73 14.79 -25.07
C LYS A 196 10.88 15.68 -25.52
N GLY A 197 11.57 15.28 -26.59
CA GLY A 197 12.57 16.07 -27.28
C GLY A 197 11.93 17.02 -28.29
#